data_4157170a89ecf9b74e6487454d45addc
#
_entry.id   4157170a89ecf9b74e6487454d45addc
#
_cell.length_a   1.000
_cell.length_b   1.000
_cell.length_c   1.000
_cell.angle_alpha   90.00
_cell.angle_beta   90.00
_cell.angle_gamma   90.00
#
_symmetry.space_group_name_H-M   'P 1'
#
loop_
_entity.id
_entity.type
_entity.pdbx_description
1 polymer ?
#
loop_
_entity_poly.entity_id
_entity_poly.type
_entity_poly.pdbx_seq_one_letter_code
_entity_poly.pdbx_strand_id
1 'polypeptide(L)'
;STPNLSNSQKKKKTLSLFSCKEYADDKRSMLELVFAPAHDWIGKPDAEIVDATMLELERLFPTEISADGSKAKLRKSIVVKTPMSVYKTVPNCDAARPLQRSPVGNFYLAGDYTKQKYLASMEGAVLSGKLAAKAISEDALERQGAGASSGAVAKEVVGVAA
;
A
#
# COMPACT_ATOMS: atom_id res chain seq x y z
N SER A 1 -24.31 -26.92 33.95
CA SER A 1 -24.44 -25.52 33.47
C SER A 1 -23.12 -25.04 32.93
N THR A 2 -22.92 -25.18 31.63
CA THR A 2 -21.76 -24.63 30.90
C THR A 2 -22.11 -23.24 30.40
N PRO A 3 -21.28 -22.20 30.60
CA PRO A 3 -21.54 -20.91 30.03
C PRO A 3 -21.16 -20.89 28.54
N ASN A 4 -22.13 -20.47 27.76
CA ASN A 4 -22.07 -20.29 26.34
C ASN A 4 -21.17 -19.07 25.99
N LEU A 5 -19.95 -19.31 25.55
CA LEU A 5 -19.03 -18.27 25.08
C LEU A 5 -19.29 -18.03 23.59
N SER A 6 -20.30 -17.23 23.28
CA SER A 6 -20.42 -16.63 21.95
C SER A 6 -19.47 -15.43 21.87
N ASN A 7 -18.21 -15.71 21.59
CA ASN A 7 -17.22 -14.67 21.31
C ASN A 7 -17.31 -14.28 19.83
N SER A 8 -18.35 -13.53 19.48
CA SER A 8 -18.41 -12.79 18.24
C SER A 8 -17.34 -11.70 18.31
N GLN A 9 -16.13 -12.02 17.86
CA GLN A 9 -15.11 -11.01 17.59
C GLN A 9 -15.66 -10.09 16.49
N LYS A 10 -16.26 -8.97 16.89
CA LYS A 10 -16.56 -7.86 16.00
C LYS A 10 -15.22 -7.44 15.37
N LYS A 11 -14.99 -7.83 14.12
CA LYS A 11 -13.86 -7.36 13.33
C LYS A 11 -13.83 -5.84 13.43
N LYS A 12 -12.83 -5.28 14.09
CA LYS A 12 -12.64 -3.83 14.17
C LYS A 12 -12.42 -3.32 12.74
N LYS A 13 -13.37 -2.56 12.22
CA LYS A 13 -13.21 -1.83 10.97
C LYS A 13 -12.22 -0.72 11.25
N THR A 14 -11.11 -0.68 10.52
CA THR A 14 -10.17 0.43 10.60
C THR A 14 -10.58 1.45 9.56
N LEU A 15 -11.06 2.58 10.01
CA LEU A 15 -11.34 3.76 9.20
C LEU A 15 -10.27 4.81 9.51
N SER A 16 -9.49 5.17 8.49
CA SER A 16 -8.54 6.28 8.58
C SER A 16 -9.18 7.52 7.97
N LEU A 17 -9.19 8.61 8.71
CA LEU A 17 -9.78 9.88 8.31
C LEU A 17 -8.68 10.90 8.05
N PHE A 18 -8.71 11.51 6.88
CA PHE A 18 -7.85 12.62 6.49
C PHE A 18 -8.71 13.85 6.19
N SER A 19 -8.35 14.98 6.76
CA SER A 19 -8.95 16.26 6.45
C SER A 19 -8.05 17.04 5.50
N CYS A 20 -8.57 17.34 4.32
CA CYS A 20 -7.85 18.12 3.31
C CYS A 20 -8.11 19.61 3.49
N LYS A 21 -7.22 20.30 4.19
CA LYS A 21 -7.35 21.75 4.47
C LYS A 21 -7.39 22.60 3.20
N GLU A 22 -6.77 22.14 2.12
CA GLU A 22 -6.74 22.83 0.82
C GLU A 22 -8.14 22.98 0.17
N TYR A 23 -9.08 22.09 0.54
CA TYR A 23 -10.45 22.08 0.04
C TYR A 23 -11.48 22.50 1.09
N ALA A 24 -11.01 22.96 2.24
CA ALA A 24 -11.87 23.47 3.31
C ALA A 24 -12.11 24.96 3.13
N ASP A 25 -13.35 25.39 3.34
CA ASP A 25 -13.72 26.80 3.54
C ASP A 25 -14.50 26.90 4.87
N ASP A 26 -14.91 28.12 5.25
CA ASP A 26 -15.61 28.38 6.51
C ASP A 26 -16.92 27.58 6.67
N LYS A 27 -17.45 27.02 5.57
CA LYS A 27 -18.74 26.32 5.54
C LYS A 27 -18.67 24.88 5.01
N ARG A 28 -17.54 24.49 4.43
CA ARG A 28 -17.38 23.19 3.79
C ARG A 28 -16.03 22.57 4.14
N SER A 29 -16.02 21.26 4.27
CA SER A 29 -14.81 20.48 4.43
C SER A 29 -14.84 19.25 3.52
N MET A 30 -13.68 18.75 3.17
CA MET A 30 -13.49 17.49 2.46
C MET A 30 -12.87 16.49 3.41
N LEU A 31 -13.47 15.31 3.47
CA LEU A 31 -12.95 14.17 4.23
C LEU A 31 -12.58 13.08 3.26
N GLU A 32 -11.39 12.53 3.42
CA GLU A 32 -10.95 11.30 2.77
C GLU A 32 -10.93 10.18 3.79
N LEU A 33 -11.59 9.07 3.47
CA LEU A 33 -11.72 7.93 4.35
C LEU A 33 -11.16 6.69 3.67
N VAL A 34 -10.30 5.98 4.37
CA VAL A 34 -9.68 4.74 3.88
C VAL A 34 -10.24 3.54 4.63
N PHE A 35 -10.80 2.60 3.90
CA PHE A 35 -11.30 1.33 4.41
C PHE A 35 -10.24 0.25 4.27
N ALA A 36 -9.68 -0.23 5.36
CA ALA A 36 -8.72 -1.33 5.37
C ALA A 36 -9.03 -2.30 6.53
N PRO A 37 -9.16 -3.59 6.24
CA PRO A 37 -9.22 -4.25 4.92
C PRO A 37 -10.54 -4.00 4.20
N ALA A 38 -10.47 -3.86 2.87
CA ALA A 38 -11.62 -3.48 2.04
C ALA A 38 -12.42 -4.67 1.44
N HIS A 39 -12.01 -5.91 1.70
CA HIS A 39 -12.62 -7.09 1.06
C HIS A 39 -14.12 -7.24 1.32
N ASP A 40 -14.62 -6.80 2.49
CA ASP A 40 -16.03 -6.84 2.84
C ASP A 40 -16.84 -5.70 2.20
N TRP A 41 -16.17 -4.73 1.57
CA TRP A 41 -16.76 -3.50 1.04
C TRP A 41 -16.70 -3.40 -0.48
N ILE A 42 -15.68 -3.98 -1.09
CA ILE A 42 -15.37 -3.76 -2.51
C ILE A 42 -16.48 -4.23 -3.44
N GLY A 43 -17.25 -5.24 -3.05
CA GLY A 43 -18.40 -5.76 -3.79
C GLY A 43 -19.71 -5.02 -3.55
N LYS A 44 -19.76 -4.09 -2.59
CA LYS A 44 -20.98 -3.39 -2.22
C LYS A 44 -21.29 -2.23 -3.17
N PRO A 45 -22.57 -1.87 -3.36
CA PRO A 45 -22.95 -0.63 -4.05
C PRO A 45 -22.38 0.60 -3.33
N ASP A 46 -22.02 1.63 -4.09
CA ASP A 46 -21.44 2.86 -3.55
C ASP A 46 -22.37 3.53 -2.52
N ALA A 47 -23.68 3.52 -2.77
CA ALA A 47 -24.66 4.06 -1.82
C ALA A 47 -24.58 3.37 -0.45
N GLU A 48 -24.50 2.04 -0.42
CA GLU A 48 -24.38 1.29 0.84
C GLU A 48 -23.09 1.63 1.59
N ILE A 49 -21.99 1.86 0.85
CA ILE A 49 -20.72 2.27 1.45
C ILE A 49 -20.84 3.67 2.04
N VAL A 50 -21.47 4.59 1.33
CA VAL A 50 -21.69 5.96 1.79
C VAL A 50 -22.57 5.98 3.04
N ASP A 51 -23.70 5.26 3.04
CA ASP A 51 -24.62 5.20 4.18
C ASP A 51 -23.92 4.63 5.43
N ALA A 52 -23.19 3.53 5.27
CA ALA A 52 -22.41 2.95 6.36
C ALA A 52 -21.30 3.88 6.87
N THR A 53 -20.73 4.68 5.98
CA THR A 53 -19.74 5.69 6.32
C THR A 53 -20.35 6.82 7.15
N MET A 54 -21.52 7.32 6.75
CA MET A 54 -22.21 8.39 7.47
C MET A 54 -22.62 7.94 8.89
N LEU A 55 -23.08 6.70 9.07
CA LEU A 55 -23.36 6.11 10.39
C LEU A 55 -22.10 6.03 11.26
N GLU A 56 -20.97 5.67 10.69
CA GLU A 56 -19.72 5.61 11.46
C GLU A 56 -19.19 7.01 11.79
N LEU A 57 -19.34 7.97 10.90
CA LEU A 57 -18.99 9.37 11.16
C LEU A 57 -19.87 9.98 12.24
N GLU A 58 -21.17 9.71 12.26
CA GLU A 58 -22.07 10.12 13.34
C GLU A 58 -21.62 9.55 14.70
N ARG A 59 -21.19 8.29 14.72
CA ARG A 59 -20.68 7.64 15.93
C ARG A 59 -19.40 8.29 16.44
N LEU A 60 -18.51 8.74 15.52
CA LEU A 60 -17.22 9.35 15.87
C LEU A 60 -17.34 10.83 16.20
N PHE A 61 -18.26 11.53 15.54
CA PHE A 61 -18.45 12.99 15.64
C PHE A 61 -19.93 13.33 15.88
N PRO A 62 -20.51 12.89 17.01
CA PRO A 62 -21.96 12.99 17.23
C PRO A 62 -22.47 14.43 17.39
N THR A 63 -21.60 15.39 17.68
CA THR A 63 -21.97 16.81 17.79
C THR A 63 -22.02 17.50 16.44
N GLU A 64 -21.21 17.10 15.47
CA GLU A 64 -21.02 17.75 14.18
C GLU A 64 -21.77 17.04 13.04
N ILE A 65 -21.85 15.72 13.10
CA ILE A 65 -22.38 14.88 12.01
C ILE A 65 -23.56 14.07 12.47
N SER A 66 -24.57 13.98 11.62
CA SER A 66 -25.68 13.04 11.74
C SER A 66 -25.91 12.33 10.42
N ALA A 67 -26.22 11.04 10.46
CA ALA A 67 -26.45 10.23 9.27
C ALA A 67 -27.65 10.71 8.45
N ASP A 68 -28.65 11.28 9.10
CA ASP A 68 -29.84 11.88 8.47
C ASP A 68 -29.59 13.26 7.80
N GLY A 69 -28.37 13.79 7.93
CA GLY A 69 -27.99 15.10 7.37
C GLY A 69 -28.56 16.31 8.09
N SER A 70 -29.12 16.15 9.29
CA SER A 70 -29.69 17.27 10.07
C SER A 70 -28.64 18.21 10.62
N LYS A 71 -27.42 17.74 10.85
CA LYS A 71 -26.26 18.53 11.34
C LYS A 71 -25.36 18.95 10.18
N ALA A 72 -24.61 18.00 9.60
CA ALA A 72 -23.77 18.26 8.44
C ALA A 72 -24.37 17.58 7.20
N LYS A 73 -24.57 18.38 6.14
CA LYS A 73 -25.15 17.88 4.90
C LYS A 73 -24.07 17.36 3.96
N LEU A 74 -24.15 16.10 3.58
CA LEU A 74 -23.32 15.51 2.54
C LEU A 74 -23.65 16.19 1.19
N ARG A 75 -22.69 16.88 0.59
CA ARG A 75 -22.86 17.60 -0.68
C ARG A 75 -22.48 16.74 -1.88
N LYS A 76 -21.39 15.97 -1.74
CA LYS A 76 -20.86 15.11 -2.78
C LYS A 76 -20.10 13.97 -2.13
N SER A 77 -20.20 12.79 -2.69
CA SER A 77 -19.40 11.62 -2.33
C SER A 77 -18.83 10.97 -3.58
N ILE A 78 -17.67 10.38 -3.45
CA ILE A 78 -17.05 9.54 -4.47
C ILE A 78 -16.51 8.32 -3.76
N VAL A 79 -16.80 7.12 -4.28
CA VAL A 79 -16.25 5.88 -3.79
C VAL A 79 -15.25 5.35 -4.82
N VAL A 80 -14.00 5.25 -4.43
CA VAL A 80 -12.94 4.68 -5.27
C VAL A 80 -12.63 3.28 -4.75
N LYS A 81 -12.83 2.28 -5.59
CA LYS A 81 -12.57 0.87 -5.29
C LYS A 81 -11.28 0.43 -5.97
N THR A 82 -10.28 0.07 -5.16
CA THR A 82 -8.98 -0.35 -5.65
C THR A 82 -8.71 -1.80 -5.22
N PRO A 83 -9.19 -2.79 -5.99
CA PRO A 83 -8.94 -4.19 -5.69
C PRO A 83 -7.45 -4.50 -5.85
N MET A 84 -6.92 -5.34 -4.96
CA MET A 84 -5.53 -5.79 -5.01
C MET A 84 -4.48 -4.67 -5.07
N SER A 85 -4.75 -3.55 -4.40
CA SER A 85 -3.87 -2.38 -4.37
C SER A 85 -2.53 -2.64 -3.66
N VAL A 86 -2.52 -3.60 -2.74
CA VAL A 86 -1.32 -3.98 -1.96
C VAL A 86 -1.24 -5.51 -1.94
N TYR A 87 -0.05 -6.08 -1.98
CA TYR A 87 0.09 -7.51 -1.84
C TYR A 87 -0.33 -7.97 -0.42
N LYS A 88 -0.89 -9.17 -0.32
CA LYS A 88 -1.39 -9.71 0.94
C LYS A 88 -0.24 -10.16 1.82
N THR A 89 -0.02 -9.44 2.92
CA THR A 89 0.91 -9.86 3.96
C THR A 89 0.24 -10.93 4.84
N VAL A 90 0.89 -12.06 4.98
CA VAL A 90 0.47 -13.14 5.87
C VAL A 90 1.57 -13.42 6.90
N PRO A 91 1.25 -14.02 8.06
CA PRO A 91 2.28 -14.43 9.00
C PRO A 91 3.37 -15.24 8.32
N ASN A 92 4.63 -14.98 8.66
CA ASN A 92 5.83 -15.64 8.10
C ASN A 92 6.10 -15.37 6.61
N CYS A 93 5.43 -14.44 5.95
CA CYS A 93 5.70 -14.12 4.55
C CYS A 93 7.10 -13.53 4.31
N ASP A 94 7.75 -13.00 5.34
CA ASP A 94 9.07 -12.35 5.21
C ASP A 94 10.15 -13.30 4.70
N ALA A 95 10.08 -14.59 5.04
CA ALA A 95 11.01 -15.60 4.55
C ALA A 95 10.89 -15.85 3.04
N ALA A 96 9.70 -15.66 2.47
CA ALA A 96 9.42 -15.85 1.05
C ALA A 96 9.68 -14.59 0.19
N ARG A 97 10.02 -13.46 0.80
CA ARG A 97 10.27 -12.21 0.07
C ARG A 97 11.62 -12.29 -0.66
N PRO A 98 11.65 -12.01 -1.97
CA PRO A 98 12.89 -12.05 -2.73
C PRO A 98 13.84 -10.93 -2.33
N LEU A 99 15.13 -11.19 -2.40
CA LEU A 99 16.16 -10.15 -2.33
C LEU A 99 16.20 -9.34 -3.63
N GLN A 100 16.81 -8.18 -3.59
CA GLN A 100 16.99 -7.35 -4.78
C GLN A 100 17.91 -7.99 -5.81
N ARG A 101 18.93 -8.72 -5.37
CA ARG A 101 19.78 -9.54 -6.23
C ARG A 101 19.12 -10.90 -6.42
N SER A 102 18.70 -11.22 -7.65
CA SER A 102 18.08 -12.51 -7.97
C SER A 102 19.13 -13.60 -8.24
N PRO A 103 18.74 -14.87 -8.23
CA PRO A 103 19.62 -15.97 -8.65
C PRO A 103 20.01 -15.93 -10.13
N VAL A 104 19.28 -15.16 -10.94
CA VAL A 104 19.54 -14.99 -12.37
C VAL A 104 20.53 -13.84 -12.56
N GLY A 105 21.65 -14.11 -13.21
CA GLY A 105 22.67 -13.09 -13.45
C GLY A 105 22.15 -11.89 -14.20
N ASN A 106 22.50 -10.67 -13.76
CA ASN A 106 22.04 -9.39 -14.30
C ASN A 106 20.53 -9.12 -14.19
N PHE A 107 19.80 -9.89 -13.38
CA PHE A 107 18.38 -9.68 -13.13
C PHE A 107 18.16 -9.25 -11.67
N TYR A 108 17.65 -8.04 -11.49
CA TYR A 108 17.44 -7.43 -10.19
C TYR A 108 15.97 -7.11 -9.98
N LEU A 109 15.55 -7.15 -8.72
CA LEU A 109 14.17 -6.91 -8.31
C LEU A 109 14.10 -5.63 -7.46
N ALA A 110 13.10 -4.82 -7.73
CA ALA A 110 12.75 -3.67 -6.90
C ALA A 110 11.23 -3.61 -6.72
N GLY A 111 10.79 -3.18 -5.54
CA GLY A 111 9.39 -3.06 -5.18
C GLY A 111 9.20 -3.26 -3.67
N ASP A 112 8.09 -2.78 -3.15
CA ASP A 112 7.74 -2.90 -1.73
C ASP A 112 7.58 -4.36 -1.26
N TYR A 113 7.33 -5.29 -2.18
CA TYR A 113 7.25 -6.73 -1.92
C TYR A 113 8.62 -7.41 -1.69
N THR A 114 9.73 -6.79 -2.12
CA THR A 114 11.07 -7.36 -1.92
C THR A 114 11.51 -7.26 -0.46
N LYS A 115 12.51 -8.04 -0.06
CA LYS A 115 13.01 -8.06 1.32
C LYS A 115 13.69 -6.76 1.67
N GLN A 116 13.05 -5.96 2.52
CA GLN A 116 13.53 -4.69 3.06
C GLN A 116 12.73 -4.34 4.34
N LYS A 117 13.11 -3.26 5.01
CA LYS A 117 12.64 -2.91 6.35
C LYS A 117 11.14 -2.52 6.42
N TYR A 118 10.58 -1.87 5.39
CA TYR A 118 9.24 -1.27 5.42
C TYR A 118 8.27 -2.03 4.53
N LEU A 119 7.68 -3.07 5.09
CA LEU A 119 6.76 -3.98 4.39
C LEU A 119 5.55 -3.23 3.81
N ALA A 120 5.23 -3.49 2.54
CA ALA A 120 4.02 -3.02 1.87
C ALA A 120 3.78 -1.51 1.98
N SER A 121 4.79 -0.71 1.70
CA SER A 121 4.72 0.75 1.83
C SER A 121 5.49 1.48 0.73
N MET A 122 5.15 2.74 0.49
CA MET A 122 5.90 3.61 -0.42
C MET A 122 7.36 3.76 0.01
N GLU A 123 7.63 3.89 1.30
CA GLU A 123 8.99 3.93 1.84
C GLU A 123 9.75 2.63 1.52
N GLY A 124 9.08 1.48 1.64
CA GLY A 124 9.65 0.20 1.26
C GLY A 124 9.97 0.10 -0.23
N ALA A 125 9.12 0.65 -1.09
CA ALA A 125 9.36 0.70 -2.53
C ALA A 125 10.62 1.55 -2.85
N VAL A 126 10.73 2.73 -2.26
CA VAL A 126 11.90 3.62 -2.42
C VAL A 126 13.17 2.95 -1.90
N LEU A 127 13.13 2.38 -0.70
CA LEU A 127 14.28 1.68 -0.12
C LEU A 127 14.69 0.49 -0.99
N SER A 128 13.75 -0.27 -1.50
CA SER A 128 14.02 -1.38 -2.40
C SER A 128 14.74 -0.93 -3.68
N GLY A 129 14.32 0.18 -4.28
CA GLY A 129 15.00 0.77 -5.43
C GLY A 129 16.45 1.15 -5.13
N LYS A 130 16.71 1.78 -3.97
CA LYS A 130 18.07 2.10 -3.52
C LYS A 130 18.93 0.84 -3.33
N LEU A 131 18.37 -0.19 -2.74
CA LEU A 131 19.08 -1.47 -2.53
C LEU A 131 19.36 -2.19 -3.85
N ALA A 132 18.42 -2.16 -4.79
CA ALA A 132 18.64 -2.72 -6.13
C ALA A 132 19.75 -1.95 -6.89
N ALA A 133 19.73 -0.63 -6.87
CA ALA A 133 20.78 0.19 -7.49
C ALA A 133 22.16 -0.07 -6.88
N LYS A 134 22.22 -0.23 -5.55
CA LYS A 134 23.45 -0.60 -4.85
C LYS A 134 23.96 -1.97 -5.32
N ALA A 135 23.09 -2.99 -5.37
CA ALA A 135 23.46 -4.32 -5.85
C ALA A 135 23.99 -4.31 -7.28
N ILE A 136 23.35 -3.55 -8.17
CA ILE A 136 23.81 -3.38 -9.57
C ILE A 136 25.21 -2.76 -9.61
N SER A 137 25.45 -1.70 -8.81
CA SER A 137 26.74 -1.01 -8.78
C SER A 137 27.86 -1.91 -8.25
N GLU A 138 27.60 -2.68 -7.21
CA GLU A 138 28.54 -3.64 -6.64
C GLU A 138 28.92 -4.71 -7.67
N ASP A 139 27.93 -5.33 -8.31
CA ASP A 139 28.15 -6.38 -9.31
C ASP A 139 28.85 -5.84 -10.57
N ALA A 140 28.64 -4.56 -10.92
CA ALA A 140 29.36 -3.91 -12.02
C ALA A 140 30.84 -3.70 -11.69
N LEU A 141 31.15 -3.27 -10.45
CA LEU A 141 32.52 -3.09 -9.99
C LEU A 141 33.28 -4.43 -9.91
N GLU A 142 32.63 -5.47 -9.40
CA GLU A 142 33.20 -6.81 -9.34
C GLU A 142 33.56 -7.35 -10.74
N ARG A 143 32.67 -7.15 -11.72
CA ARG A 143 32.94 -7.55 -13.11
C ARG A 143 34.10 -6.77 -13.74
N GLN A 144 34.22 -5.48 -13.44
CA GLN A 144 35.35 -4.67 -13.93
C GLN A 144 36.67 -5.11 -13.28
N GLY A 145 36.64 -5.40 -11.94
CA GLY A 145 37.83 -5.91 -11.26
C GLY A 145 38.27 -7.29 -11.74
N ALA A 146 37.32 -8.18 -12.01
CA ALA A 146 37.60 -9.51 -12.55
C ALA A 146 38.13 -9.43 -14.03
N GLY A 147 37.65 -8.47 -14.81
CA GLY A 147 38.12 -8.23 -16.18
C GLY A 147 39.53 -7.64 -16.25
N ALA A 148 39.93 -6.87 -15.23
CA ALA A 148 41.28 -6.28 -15.17
C ALA A 148 42.34 -7.33 -14.78
N SER A 149 41.98 -8.44 -14.18
CA SER A 149 42.89 -9.54 -13.85
C SER A 149 43.04 -10.57 -14.97
N SER A 150 42.19 -10.53 -16.00
CA SER A 150 42.20 -11.38 -17.19
C SER A 150 42.39 -10.52 -18.40
N GLY A 151 43.65 -10.13 -18.68
CA GLY A 151 44.02 -9.44 -19.94
C GLY A 151 43.83 -10.36 -21.13
N ALA A 152 42.72 -10.21 -21.85
CA ALA A 152 42.60 -10.42 -23.30
C ALA A 152 41.15 -10.11 -23.76
N VAL A 153 41.05 -9.07 -24.59
CA VAL A 153 40.15 -8.88 -25.74
C VAL A 153 38.78 -9.56 -25.75
N ALA A 154 37.73 -8.78 -25.68
CA ALA A 154 36.64 -8.87 -26.66
C ALA A 154 35.75 -7.62 -26.65
N LYS A 155 35.61 -7.09 -27.84
CA LYS A 155 34.73 -5.99 -28.26
C LYS A 155 33.25 -6.29 -28.05
N GLU A 156 32.54 -5.23 -27.66
CA GLU A 156 31.30 -4.75 -28.27
C GLU A 156 30.12 -5.74 -28.48
N VAL A 157 28.98 -5.45 -27.88
CA VAL A 157 27.77 -5.09 -28.67
C VAL A 157 26.76 -4.37 -27.76
N VAL A 158 26.48 -3.13 -28.10
CA VAL A 158 25.35 -2.35 -27.66
C VAL A 158 24.14 -2.76 -28.49
N GLY A 159 23.07 -3.17 -27.82
CA GLY A 159 21.75 -3.34 -28.41
C GLY A 159 20.72 -2.62 -27.55
N VAL A 160 20.33 -1.43 -28.00
CA VAL A 160 19.14 -0.73 -27.50
C VAL A 160 17.95 -1.22 -28.29
N ALA A 161 16.93 -1.77 -27.61
CA ALA A 161 15.62 -1.98 -28.19
C ALA A 161 14.63 -1.04 -27.52
N ALA A 162 13.93 -0.31 -28.36
CA ALA A 162 12.87 0.63 -28.05
C ALA A 162 11.60 -0.07 -27.54
#